data_29719045f8fb1db4383dcc070791e494
#
_entry.id   29719045f8fb1db4383dcc070791e494
#
_cell.length_a   1.000
_cell.length_b   1.000
_cell.length_c   1.000
_cell.angle_alpha   90.00
_cell.angle_beta   90.00
_cell.angle_gamma   90.00
#
_symmetry.space_group_name_H-M   'P 1'
#
loop_
_entity.id
_entity.type
_entity.pdbx_description
1 polymer ?
#
loop_
_entity_poly.entity_id
_entity_poly.type
_entity_poly.pdbx_seq_one_letter_code
_entity_poly.pdbx_strand_id
1 'polypeptide(L)'
;MIHLLQNAVAKRARLLTPATNAVRLIDGGGDGLPGLILETYAGRWLASTTSSHLAPQVREWIRDQGVSCYWKRLDQHQKESPTHLAGPEVTEPFLIHENGVASEISFQSGYSQGIFLDQRDNRAEVRRLMAPGLRLLNTFAYTGAFSGAAAMAGAETTTLDLSQPYLDWAKRNFSHNQLDPAAHHFCKGDTFHWLRRFAKQGRTFDGIVLDPPTFSRDEKGKVFRVEENFGELAALAADLLTPDGWLLCSTNCRNLGLNEFQKQLRSATHRPMSARHSPMPEDFTDEPYLKSVWLR
;
A
#
# COMPACT_ATOMS: atom_id res chain seq x y z
N MET A 1 -19.87 22.45 -8.22
CA MET A 1 -19.49 21.04 -8.03
C MET A 1 -18.82 20.46 -9.29
N ILE A 2 -19.47 20.44 -10.47
CA ILE A 2 -18.90 19.85 -11.71
C ILE A 2 -17.52 20.43 -12.05
N HIS A 3 -17.36 21.74 -11.98
CA HIS A 3 -16.07 22.40 -12.21
C HIS A 3 -14.95 21.90 -11.26
N LEU A 4 -15.27 21.62 -9.98
CA LEU A 4 -14.29 21.05 -9.03
C LEU A 4 -13.88 19.64 -9.43
N LEU A 5 -14.82 18.77 -9.85
CA LEU A 5 -14.55 17.43 -10.35
C LEU A 5 -13.60 17.47 -11.57
N GLN A 6 -13.94 18.30 -12.56
CA GLN A 6 -13.12 18.47 -13.78
C GLN A 6 -11.72 18.98 -13.47
N ASN A 7 -11.59 20.00 -12.61
CA ASN A 7 -10.31 20.56 -12.22
C ASN A 7 -9.44 19.54 -11.48
N ALA A 8 -10.00 18.77 -10.55
CA ALA A 8 -9.28 17.76 -9.79
C ALA A 8 -8.70 16.69 -10.73
N VAL A 9 -9.51 16.17 -11.66
CA VAL A 9 -9.06 15.20 -12.66
C VAL A 9 -7.98 15.79 -13.58
N ALA A 10 -8.17 17.02 -14.07
CA ALA A 10 -7.22 17.68 -14.95
C ALA A 10 -5.84 17.89 -14.28
N LYS A 11 -5.81 18.25 -12.99
CA LYS A 11 -4.56 18.42 -12.23
C LYS A 11 -3.71 17.14 -12.21
N ARG A 12 -4.34 15.95 -12.17
CA ARG A 12 -3.66 14.66 -12.07
C ARG A 12 -3.37 14.00 -13.41
N ALA A 13 -3.90 14.55 -14.52
CA ALA A 13 -3.68 13.98 -15.86
C ALA A 13 -2.19 13.82 -16.18
N ARG A 14 -1.32 14.74 -15.71
CA ARG A 14 0.13 14.69 -15.92
C ARG A 14 0.83 13.52 -15.20
N LEU A 15 0.19 12.91 -14.19
CA LEU A 15 0.72 11.76 -13.46
C LEU A 15 0.48 10.46 -14.20
N LEU A 16 -0.46 10.45 -15.14
CA LEU A 16 -0.78 9.31 -15.96
C LEU A 16 0.20 9.22 -17.12
N THR A 17 0.97 8.16 -17.13
CA THR A 17 1.98 7.85 -18.14
C THR A 17 1.85 6.39 -18.57
N PRO A 18 2.52 5.92 -19.62
CA PRO A 18 2.58 4.50 -19.93
C PRO A 18 3.15 3.65 -18.78
N ALA A 19 4.03 4.24 -17.94
CA ALA A 19 4.64 3.56 -16.81
C ALA A 19 3.81 3.67 -15.52
N THR A 20 2.84 4.59 -15.43
CA THR A 20 1.97 4.78 -14.25
C THR A 20 0.56 5.14 -14.71
N ASN A 21 -0.38 4.21 -14.56
CA ASN A 21 -1.77 4.39 -14.99
C ASN A 21 -2.78 4.14 -13.88
N ALA A 22 -2.31 4.21 -12.62
CA ALA A 22 -3.15 4.15 -11.43
C ALA A 22 -2.76 5.29 -10.47
N VAL A 23 -3.68 6.21 -10.25
CA VAL A 23 -3.49 7.40 -9.40
C VAL A 23 -4.81 7.81 -8.75
N ARG A 24 -4.72 8.62 -7.71
CA ARG A 24 -5.90 9.29 -7.13
C ARG A 24 -6.25 10.51 -7.98
N LEU A 25 -7.46 10.54 -8.51
CA LEU A 25 -7.97 11.63 -9.36
C LEU A 25 -8.66 12.74 -8.55
N ILE A 26 -9.32 12.37 -7.44
CA ILE A 26 -10.00 13.29 -6.52
C ILE A 26 -9.66 12.86 -5.10
N ASP A 27 -9.22 13.80 -4.28
CA ASP A 27 -8.83 13.58 -2.90
C ASP A 27 -9.56 14.52 -1.93
N GLY A 28 -10.82 14.25 -1.74
CA GLY A 28 -11.66 14.83 -0.68
C GLY A 28 -11.59 16.33 -0.53
N GLY A 29 -11.32 16.77 0.69
CA GLY A 29 -11.22 18.17 1.07
C GLY A 29 -10.11 18.94 0.34
N GLY A 30 -9.02 18.27 -0.02
CA GLY A 30 -7.92 18.85 -0.79
C GLY A 30 -8.32 19.35 -2.18
N ASP A 31 -9.41 18.82 -2.73
CA ASP A 31 -10.00 19.26 -4.00
C ASP A 31 -11.32 20.04 -3.81
N GLY A 32 -11.69 20.37 -2.57
CA GLY A 32 -12.97 21.04 -2.26
C GLY A 32 -14.18 20.12 -2.39
N LEU A 33 -13.99 18.80 -2.33
CA LEU A 33 -15.01 17.75 -2.48
C LEU A 33 -15.00 16.82 -1.26
N PRO A 34 -15.21 17.33 -0.03
CA PRO A 34 -15.05 16.56 1.19
C PRO A 34 -15.88 15.27 1.16
N GLY A 35 -15.23 14.17 1.57
CA GLY A 35 -15.85 12.85 1.63
C GLY A 35 -15.95 12.11 0.29
N LEU A 36 -15.45 12.68 -0.82
CA LEU A 36 -15.37 12.00 -2.12
C LEU A 36 -13.92 11.68 -2.48
N ILE A 37 -13.63 10.43 -2.75
CA ILE A 37 -12.37 9.96 -3.32
C ILE A 37 -12.67 9.34 -4.68
N LEU A 38 -11.86 9.64 -5.68
CA LEU A 38 -11.91 8.98 -6.98
C LEU A 38 -10.51 8.53 -7.38
N GLU A 39 -10.37 7.27 -7.69
CA GLU A 39 -9.11 6.66 -8.15
C GLU A 39 -9.29 6.09 -9.55
N THR A 40 -8.23 6.11 -10.36
CA THR A 40 -8.20 5.40 -11.64
C THR A 40 -7.24 4.23 -11.58
N TYR A 41 -7.62 3.15 -12.24
CA TYR A 41 -6.87 1.91 -12.39
C TYR A 41 -6.90 1.52 -13.87
N ALA A 42 -5.89 1.96 -14.62
CA ALA A 42 -5.81 1.76 -16.09
C ALA A 42 -7.09 2.21 -16.82
N GLY A 43 -7.59 3.42 -16.49
CA GLY A 43 -8.79 4.00 -17.09
C GLY A 43 -10.12 3.50 -16.51
N ARG A 44 -10.11 2.57 -15.55
CA ARG A 44 -11.28 2.14 -14.78
C ARG A 44 -11.31 2.89 -13.46
N TRP A 45 -12.45 3.39 -13.07
CA TRP A 45 -12.59 4.27 -11.91
C TRP A 45 -13.16 3.55 -10.70
N LEU A 46 -12.68 3.96 -9.53
CA LEU A 46 -13.23 3.59 -8.24
C LEU A 46 -13.59 4.86 -7.47
N ALA A 47 -14.86 5.12 -7.32
CA ALA A 47 -15.37 6.15 -6.43
C ALA A 47 -15.53 5.60 -5.02
N SER A 48 -15.10 6.36 -4.01
CA SER A 48 -15.29 6.02 -2.61
C SER A 48 -15.89 7.20 -1.86
N THR A 49 -16.85 6.95 -0.96
CA THR A 49 -17.48 8.00 -0.15
C THR A 49 -17.45 7.68 1.33
N THR A 50 -17.28 8.72 2.17
CA THR A 50 -17.44 8.61 3.63
C THR A 50 -18.91 8.64 4.06
N SER A 51 -19.82 9.01 3.15
CA SER A 51 -21.27 8.99 3.35
C SER A 51 -21.91 7.73 2.76
N SER A 52 -23.14 7.46 3.18
CA SER A 52 -23.92 6.29 2.73
C SER A 52 -24.41 6.37 1.27
N HIS A 53 -24.18 7.49 0.60
CA HIS A 53 -24.63 7.70 -0.79
C HIS A 53 -23.71 8.63 -1.54
N LEU A 54 -23.64 8.43 -2.84
CA LEU A 54 -22.96 9.29 -3.79
C LEU A 54 -23.94 10.38 -4.26
N ALA A 55 -23.52 11.65 -4.20
CA ALA A 55 -24.36 12.77 -4.63
C ALA A 55 -24.84 12.59 -6.08
N PRO A 56 -26.13 12.86 -6.39
CA PRO A 56 -26.68 12.62 -7.73
C PRO A 56 -25.89 13.30 -8.85
N GLN A 57 -25.45 14.53 -8.64
CA GLN A 57 -24.64 15.28 -9.63
C GLN A 57 -23.28 14.63 -9.90
N VAL A 58 -22.65 14.03 -8.87
CA VAL A 58 -21.37 13.28 -9.03
C VAL A 58 -21.63 11.99 -9.81
N ARG A 59 -22.72 11.29 -9.49
CA ARG A 59 -23.12 10.06 -10.20
C ARG A 59 -23.39 10.33 -11.68
N GLU A 60 -24.11 11.40 -12.00
CA GLU A 60 -24.41 11.81 -13.38
C GLU A 60 -23.12 12.16 -14.12
N TRP A 61 -22.28 13.03 -13.52
CA TRP A 61 -20.98 13.38 -14.10
C TRP A 61 -20.10 12.16 -14.39
N ILE A 62 -20.05 11.18 -13.47
CA ILE A 62 -19.29 9.92 -13.70
C ILE A 62 -19.87 9.15 -14.90
N ARG A 63 -21.20 9.06 -15.03
CA ARG A 63 -21.85 8.37 -16.15
C ARG A 63 -21.50 9.02 -17.49
N ASP A 64 -21.46 10.34 -17.52
CA ASP A 64 -21.15 11.11 -18.73
C ASP A 64 -19.69 10.91 -19.21
N GLN A 65 -18.79 10.43 -18.34
CA GLN A 65 -17.43 10.11 -18.77
C GLN A 65 -17.34 8.82 -19.60
N GLY A 66 -18.36 7.97 -19.58
CA GLY A 66 -18.39 6.72 -20.35
C GLY A 66 -17.36 5.65 -19.90
N VAL A 67 -16.68 5.88 -18.79
CA VAL A 67 -15.68 4.94 -18.25
C VAL A 67 -16.33 3.92 -17.33
N SER A 68 -15.71 2.72 -17.23
CA SER A 68 -16.09 1.77 -16.19
C SER A 68 -15.85 2.38 -14.82
N CYS A 69 -16.87 2.45 -13.98
CA CYS A 69 -16.75 2.97 -12.63
C CYS A 69 -17.46 2.07 -11.63
N TYR A 70 -16.77 1.85 -10.51
CA TYR A 70 -17.28 1.15 -9.34
C TYR A 70 -17.36 2.13 -8.17
N TRP A 71 -18.23 1.83 -7.21
CA TRP A 71 -18.41 2.67 -6.01
C TRP A 71 -18.39 1.82 -4.75
N LYS A 72 -17.71 2.32 -3.71
CA LYS A 72 -17.74 1.75 -2.37
C LYS A 72 -17.92 2.81 -1.29
N ARG A 73 -18.42 2.37 -0.15
CA ARG A 73 -18.53 3.19 1.06
C ARG A 73 -17.34 2.93 1.98
N LEU A 74 -16.81 3.99 2.58
CA LEU A 74 -15.71 3.92 3.54
C LEU A 74 -16.20 3.82 4.99
N ASP A 75 -17.48 4.14 5.24
CA ASP A 75 -18.14 4.15 6.56
C ASP A 75 -18.75 2.79 6.95
N GLN A 76 -18.60 1.75 6.10
CA GLN A 76 -19.18 0.43 6.36
C GLN A 76 -18.38 -0.37 7.37
N HIS A 77 -19.08 -1.02 8.33
CA HIS A 77 -18.51 -2.03 9.21
C HIS A 77 -18.19 -3.34 8.46
N GLN A 78 -19.00 -3.72 7.49
CA GLN A 78 -18.76 -4.83 6.57
C GLN A 78 -17.99 -4.32 5.36
N LYS A 79 -16.80 -4.89 5.15
CA LYS A 79 -15.90 -4.49 4.06
C LYS A 79 -16.24 -5.30 2.81
N GLU A 80 -17.26 -4.87 2.09
CA GLU A 80 -17.72 -5.50 0.84
C GLU A 80 -16.93 -5.02 -0.37
N SER A 81 -17.01 -5.79 -1.45
CA SER A 81 -16.50 -5.38 -2.75
C SER A 81 -17.24 -4.13 -3.26
N PRO A 82 -16.58 -3.27 -4.06
CA PRO A 82 -17.25 -2.16 -4.72
C PRO A 82 -18.41 -2.64 -5.61
N THR A 83 -19.46 -1.85 -5.71
CA THR A 83 -20.59 -2.12 -6.60
C THR A 83 -20.41 -1.39 -7.93
N HIS A 84 -20.81 -2.01 -9.04
CA HIS A 84 -20.81 -1.37 -10.35
C HIS A 84 -21.72 -0.13 -10.36
N LEU A 85 -21.20 1.00 -10.86
CA LEU A 85 -21.87 2.28 -10.88
C LEU A 85 -22.22 2.77 -12.29
N ALA A 86 -21.30 2.65 -13.24
CA ALA A 86 -21.44 3.19 -14.59
C ALA A 86 -20.44 2.53 -15.57
N GLY A 87 -20.70 2.72 -16.88
CA GLY A 87 -19.84 2.22 -17.96
C GLY A 87 -19.85 0.70 -18.13
N PRO A 88 -18.90 0.14 -18.89
CA PRO A 88 -18.78 -1.31 -19.04
C PRO A 88 -18.45 -2.00 -17.73
N GLU A 89 -19.06 -3.13 -17.46
CA GLU A 89 -18.77 -3.96 -16.29
C GLU A 89 -17.41 -4.67 -16.45
N VAL A 90 -16.64 -4.75 -15.37
CA VAL A 90 -15.33 -5.43 -15.30
C VAL A 90 -15.46 -6.62 -14.38
N THR A 91 -15.57 -7.82 -14.95
CA THR A 91 -15.76 -9.07 -14.20
C THR A 91 -14.47 -9.79 -13.90
N GLU A 92 -13.44 -9.56 -14.71
CA GLU A 92 -12.14 -10.24 -14.59
C GLU A 92 -11.08 -9.32 -13.98
N PRO A 93 -10.07 -9.85 -13.29
CA PRO A 93 -8.88 -9.11 -12.88
C PRO A 93 -8.19 -8.48 -14.10
N PHE A 94 -7.56 -7.34 -13.89
CA PHE A 94 -6.84 -6.61 -14.92
C PHE A 94 -5.54 -6.02 -14.38
N LEU A 95 -4.63 -5.61 -15.26
CA LEU A 95 -3.34 -5.07 -14.87
C LEU A 95 -3.36 -3.55 -14.87
N ILE A 96 -2.67 -3.00 -13.87
CA ILE A 96 -2.21 -1.62 -13.83
C ILE A 96 -0.69 -1.59 -13.87
N HIS A 97 -0.13 -0.42 -14.17
CA HIS A 97 1.29 -0.16 -14.03
C HIS A 97 1.53 0.99 -13.06
N GLU A 98 2.51 0.83 -12.20
CA GLU A 98 3.02 1.84 -11.29
C GLU A 98 4.55 1.88 -11.40
N ASN A 99 5.09 2.99 -11.93
CA ASN A 99 6.53 3.12 -12.21
C ASN A 99 7.09 1.94 -13.04
N GLY A 100 6.30 1.42 -13.98
CA GLY A 100 6.66 0.29 -14.84
C GLY A 100 6.54 -1.09 -14.17
N VAL A 101 6.04 -1.19 -12.94
CA VAL A 101 5.73 -2.45 -12.27
C VAL A 101 4.26 -2.78 -12.47
N ALA A 102 3.98 -3.96 -13.01
CA ALA A 102 2.61 -4.45 -13.20
C ALA A 102 2.04 -4.96 -11.87
N SER A 103 0.77 -4.65 -11.62
CA SER A 103 0.01 -5.18 -10.49
C SER A 103 -1.40 -5.58 -10.96
N GLU A 104 -1.85 -6.75 -10.54
CA GLU A 104 -3.20 -7.24 -10.78
C GLU A 104 -4.18 -6.52 -9.86
N ILE A 105 -5.28 -6.05 -10.43
CA ILE A 105 -6.38 -5.38 -9.74
C ILE A 105 -7.66 -6.18 -9.94
N SER A 106 -8.46 -6.28 -8.88
CA SER A 106 -9.81 -6.88 -8.96
C SER A 106 -10.80 -6.05 -8.17
N PHE A 107 -11.91 -5.67 -8.80
CA PHE A 107 -13.04 -5.03 -8.12
C PHE A 107 -13.96 -6.06 -7.44
N GLN A 108 -13.73 -7.36 -7.64
CA GLN A 108 -14.52 -8.46 -7.06
C GLN A 108 -13.86 -9.09 -5.82
N SER A 109 -12.63 -8.69 -5.46
CA SER A 109 -11.83 -9.37 -4.43
C SER A 109 -12.01 -8.79 -3.03
N GLY A 110 -13.14 -8.20 -2.72
CA GLY A 110 -13.43 -7.60 -1.42
C GLY A 110 -13.13 -6.09 -1.38
N TYR A 111 -12.91 -5.58 -0.18
CA TYR A 111 -12.79 -4.13 0.07
C TYR A 111 -11.56 -3.49 -0.56
N SER A 112 -10.44 -4.20 -0.63
CA SER A 112 -9.17 -3.72 -1.18
C SER A 112 -8.91 -4.33 -2.55
N GLN A 113 -8.54 -3.51 -3.54
CA GLN A 113 -8.56 -3.86 -4.95
C GLN A 113 -7.25 -4.45 -5.48
N GLY A 114 -6.22 -4.61 -4.64
CA GLY A 114 -4.95 -5.23 -5.04
C GLY A 114 -3.72 -4.35 -4.79
N ILE A 115 -3.87 -3.02 -4.62
CA ILE A 115 -2.77 -2.11 -4.31
C ILE A 115 -3.28 -0.91 -3.52
N PHE A 116 -2.42 -0.31 -2.69
CA PHE A 116 -2.65 0.95 -2.00
C PHE A 116 -1.82 2.04 -2.68
N LEU A 117 -2.46 3.01 -3.35
CA LEU A 117 -1.80 4.03 -4.18
C LEU A 117 -1.00 5.06 -3.36
N ASP A 118 -1.33 5.23 -2.08
CA ASP A 118 -0.66 6.13 -1.15
C ASP A 118 0.79 5.72 -0.82
N GLN A 119 1.17 4.48 -1.12
CA GLN A 119 2.53 3.95 -0.96
C GLN A 119 3.37 3.99 -2.24
N ARG A 120 2.89 4.60 -3.34
CA ARG A 120 3.57 4.62 -4.65
C ARG A 120 5.01 5.12 -4.56
N ASP A 121 5.23 6.24 -3.93
CA ASP A 121 6.54 6.87 -3.86
C ASP A 121 7.50 6.11 -2.93
N ASN A 122 6.98 5.48 -1.88
CA ASN A 122 7.75 4.58 -1.04
C ASN A 122 8.18 3.31 -1.80
N ARG A 123 7.33 2.75 -2.65
CA ARG A 123 7.72 1.61 -3.51
C ARG A 123 8.77 2.00 -4.55
N ALA A 124 8.67 3.20 -5.12
CA ALA A 124 9.71 3.73 -6.00
C ALA A 124 11.05 3.88 -5.29
N GLU A 125 11.04 4.39 -4.06
CA GLU A 125 12.26 4.53 -3.24
C GLU A 125 12.83 3.14 -2.84
N VAL A 126 12.00 2.17 -2.47
CA VAL A 126 12.43 0.78 -2.25
C VAL A 126 13.15 0.26 -3.50
N ARG A 127 12.53 0.39 -4.69
CA ARG A 127 13.16 -0.05 -5.94
C ARG A 127 14.51 0.62 -6.19
N ARG A 128 14.64 1.91 -5.88
CA ARG A 128 15.89 2.68 -6.03
C ARG A 128 16.99 2.22 -5.07
N LEU A 129 16.64 1.78 -3.87
CA LEU A 129 17.58 1.34 -2.84
C LEU A 129 18.01 -0.11 -2.99
N MET A 130 17.30 -0.90 -3.79
CA MET A 130 17.57 -2.32 -3.98
C MET A 130 18.37 -2.57 -5.25
N ALA A 131 19.14 -3.68 -5.27
CA ALA A 131 20.00 -4.10 -6.38
C ALA A 131 20.24 -5.63 -6.30
N PRO A 132 20.81 -6.26 -7.35
CA PRO A 132 21.24 -7.65 -7.29
C PRO A 132 22.16 -7.93 -6.10
N GLY A 133 21.92 -9.04 -5.40
CA GLY A 133 22.65 -9.43 -4.19
C GLY A 133 22.09 -8.84 -2.89
N LEU A 134 21.22 -7.85 -2.94
CA LEU A 134 20.55 -7.32 -1.74
C LEU A 134 19.26 -8.10 -1.43
N ARG A 135 18.88 -8.13 -0.16
CA ARG A 135 17.73 -8.87 0.37
C ARG A 135 16.72 -7.94 1.01
N LEU A 136 15.46 -8.02 0.55
CA LEU A 136 14.32 -7.32 1.14
C LEU A 136 13.45 -8.28 1.96
N LEU A 137 13.04 -7.86 3.15
CA LEU A 137 11.92 -8.44 3.89
C LEU A 137 10.72 -7.46 3.80
N ASN A 138 9.63 -7.91 3.19
CA ASN A 138 8.37 -7.18 3.15
C ASN A 138 7.35 -7.88 4.06
N THR A 139 6.96 -7.23 5.15
CA THR A 139 5.99 -7.75 6.12
C THR A 139 4.62 -7.09 5.94
N PHE A 140 3.55 -7.79 6.35
CA PHE A 140 2.17 -7.35 6.09
C PHE A 140 1.99 -7.06 4.60
N ALA A 141 2.54 -7.98 3.79
CA ALA A 141 2.91 -7.70 2.41
C ALA A 141 1.72 -7.54 1.48
N TYR A 142 0.52 -7.96 1.90
CA TYR A 142 -0.68 -7.95 1.07
C TYR A 142 -0.40 -8.65 -0.28
N THR A 143 -0.61 -8.00 -1.40
CA THR A 143 -0.34 -8.53 -2.75
C THR A 143 1.11 -8.40 -3.19
N GLY A 144 2.04 -8.07 -2.28
CA GLY A 144 3.47 -8.08 -2.52
C GLY A 144 4.02 -6.90 -3.34
N ALA A 145 3.34 -5.77 -3.42
CA ALA A 145 3.76 -4.65 -4.27
C ALA A 145 5.15 -4.09 -3.95
N PHE A 146 5.56 -4.01 -2.68
CA PHE A 146 6.93 -3.65 -2.29
C PHE A 146 7.94 -4.72 -2.70
N SER A 147 7.59 -6.01 -2.54
CA SER A 147 8.43 -7.12 -2.98
C SER A 147 8.64 -7.10 -4.48
N GLY A 148 7.56 -6.88 -5.26
CA GLY A 148 7.63 -6.76 -6.71
C GLY A 148 8.54 -5.60 -7.14
N ALA A 149 8.42 -4.42 -6.51
CA ALA A 149 9.28 -3.27 -6.79
C ALA A 149 10.77 -3.57 -6.54
N ALA A 150 11.10 -4.25 -5.43
CA ALA A 150 12.47 -4.65 -5.10
C ALA A 150 12.99 -5.74 -6.05
N ALA A 151 12.17 -6.75 -6.37
CA ALA A 151 12.55 -7.82 -7.28
C ALA A 151 12.81 -7.30 -8.71
N MET A 152 12.07 -6.28 -9.17
CA MET A 152 12.33 -5.59 -10.44
C MET A 152 13.68 -4.84 -10.45
N ALA A 153 14.29 -4.57 -9.29
CA ALA A 153 15.66 -4.07 -9.16
C ALA A 153 16.70 -5.21 -9.04
N GLY A 154 16.28 -6.47 -9.11
CA GLY A 154 17.13 -7.64 -9.01
C GLY A 154 17.39 -8.16 -7.60
N ALA A 155 16.72 -7.61 -6.59
CA ALA A 155 16.88 -8.06 -5.20
C ALA A 155 16.18 -9.40 -4.92
N GLU A 156 16.74 -10.19 -4.02
CA GLU A 156 16.03 -11.32 -3.42
C GLU A 156 14.99 -10.82 -2.42
N THR A 157 13.77 -11.34 -2.46
CA THR A 157 12.70 -10.89 -1.59
C THR A 157 12.12 -12.00 -0.73
N THR A 158 11.80 -11.65 0.53
CA THR A 158 10.98 -12.45 1.42
C THR A 158 9.67 -11.70 1.68
N THR A 159 8.58 -12.26 1.18
CA THR A 159 7.22 -11.69 1.25
C THR A 159 6.44 -12.41 2.35
N LEU A 160 6.03 -11.69 3.39
CA LEU A 160 5.41 -12.25 4.57
C LEU A 160 4.02 -11.66 4.81
N ASP A 161 3.00 -12.52 4.85
CA ASP A 161 1.62 -12.14 5.16
C ASP A 161 0.88 -13.26 5.91
N LEU A 162 -0.17 -12.92 6.66
CA LEU A 162 -1.06 -13.90 7.31
C LEU A 162 -1.93 -14.64 6.28
N SER A 163 -2.28 -13.98 5.19
CA SER A 163 -3.26 -14.44 4.21
C SER A 163 -2.60 -15.22 3.06
N GLN A 164 -2.88 -16.51 2.96
CA GLN A 164 -2.43 -17.32 1.83
C GLN A 164 -2.98 -16.80 0.48
N PRO A 165 -4.26 -16.42 0.35
CA PRO A 165 -4.77 -15.80 -0.89
C PRO A 165 -4.00 -14.57 -1.34
N TYR A 166 -3.55 -13.71 -0.42
CA TYR A 166 -2.73 -12.56 -0.76
C TYR A 166 -1.31 -12.94 -1.20
N LEU A 167 -0.70 -13.93 -0.59
CA LEU A 167 0.58 -14.47 -1.04
C LEU A 167 0.50 -15.12 -2.43
N ASP A 168 -0.61 -15.80 -2.74
CA ASP A 168 -0.83 -16.36 -4.07
C ASP A 168 -1.07 -15.24 -5.10
N TRP A 169 -1.72 -14.15 -4.71
CA TRP A 169 -1.84 -12.95 -5.55
C TRP A 169 -0.47 -12.29 -5.76
N ALA A 170 0.36 -12.19 -4.73
CA ALA A 170 1.72 -11.69 -4.85
C ALA A 170 2.55 -12.50 -5.86
N LYS A 171 2.43 -13.84 -5.87
CA LYS A 171 3.10 -14.69 -6.86
C LYS A 171 2.60 -14.41 -8.29
N ARG A 172 1.29 -14.18 -8.49
CA ARG A 172 0.77 -13.77 -9.80
C ARG A 172 1.34 -12.42 -10.23
N ASN A 173 1.44 -11.44 -9.31
CA ASN A 173 2.08 -10.15 -9.58
C ASN A 173 3.54 -10.31 -10.00
N PHE A 174 4.29 -11.23 -9.41
CA PHE A 174 5.65 -11.56 -9.85
C PHE A 174 5.64 -12.09 -11.29
N SER A 175 4.77 -13.06 -11.59
CA SER A 175 4.65 -13.63 -12.94
C SER A 175 4.26 -12.57 -13.99
N HIS A 176 3.38 -11.62 -13.67
CA HIS A 176 3.02 -10.52 -14.55
C HIS A 176 4.20 -9.59 -14.88
N ASN A 177 5.22 -9.55 -14.01
CA ASN A 177 6.46 -8.81 -14.20
C ASN A 177 7.61 -9.68 -14.76
N GLN A 178 7.33 -10.89 -15.25
CA GLN A 178 8.33 -11.84 -15.76
C GLN A 178 9.38 -12.23 -14.70
N LEU A 179 9.05 -12.12 -13.43
CA LEU A 179 9.85 -12.59 -12.30
C LEU A 179 9.45 -14.03 -11.97
N ASP A 180 10.44 -14.88 -11.71
CA ASP A 180 10.19 -16.26 -11.26
C ASP A 180 9.85 -16.25 -9.76
N PRO A 181 8.61 -16.57 -9.33
CA PRO A 181 8.27 -16.64 -7.92
C PRO A 181 9.11 -17.66 -7.14
N ALA A 182 9.65 -18.70 -7.79
CA ALA A 182 10.46 -19.73 -7.14
C ALA A 182 11.85 -19.22 -6.73
N ALA A 183 12.32 -18.11 -7.33
CA ALA A 183 13.56 -17.43 -6.94
C ALA A 183 13.41 -16.54 -5.69
N HIS A 184 12.21 -16.46 -5.12
CA HIS A 184 11.87 -15.60 -3.98
C HIS A 184 11.16 -16.39 -2.88
N HIS A 185 11.04 -15.81 -1.68
CA HIS A 185 10.43 -16.47 -0.53
C HIS A 185 9.06 -15.88 -0.22
N PHE A 186 8.06 -16.75 -0.05
CA PHE A 186 6.70 -16.39 0.37
C PHE A 186 6.38 -17.12 1.67
N CYS A 187 6.22 -16.38 2.75
CA CYS A 187 6.04 -16.91 4.10
C CYS A 187 4.65 -16.59 4.62
N LYS A 188 3.83 -17.61 4.90
CA LYS A 188 2.55 -17.42 5.58
C LYS A 188 2.76 -17.42 7.08
N GLY A 189 2.19 -16.43 7.80
CA GLY A 189 2.11 -16.46 9.26
C GLY A 189 2.29 -15.11 9.93
N ASP A 190 2.31 -15.15 11.25
CA ASP A 190 2.45 -13.98 12.13
C ASP A 190 3.85 -13.35 12.00
N THR A 191 3.90 -12.03 11.84
CA THR A 191 5.14 -11.29 11.62
C THR A 191 6.08 -11.37 12.82
N PHE A 192 5.60 -11.23 14.04
CA PHE A 192 6.44 -11.34 15.25
C PHE A 192 7.09 -12.73 15.37
N HIS A 193 6.33 -13.77 15.03
CA HIS A 193 6.85 -15.14 15.02
C HIS A 193 7.97 -15.29 13.99
N TRP A 194 7.76 -14.79 12.76
CA TRP A 194 8.74 -14.90 11.69
C TRP A 194 9.99 -14.07 11.94
N LEU A 195 9.89 -12.84 12.47
CA LEU A 195 11.06 -12.03 12.82
C LEU A 195 11.94 -12.75 13.84
N ARG A 196 11.34 -13.31 14.92
CA ARG A 196 12.08 -14.10 15.90
C ARG A 196 12.69 -15.38 15.31
N ARG A 197 12.01 -16.01 14.35
CA ARG A 197 12.52 -17.19 13.64
C ARG A 197 13.71 -16.84 12.75
N PHE A 198 13.64 -15.73 12.01
CA PHE A 198 14.76 -15.26 11.18
C PHE A 198 15.99 -14.91 12.04
N ALA A 199 15.79 -14.27 13.18
CA ALA A 199 16.87 -14.00 14.13
C ALA A 199 17.56 -15.28 14.61
N LYS A 200 16.80 -16.31 14.99
CA LYS A 200 17.35 -17.63 15.38
C LYS A 200 18.08 -18.32 14.24
N GLN A 201 17.72 -18.05 12.99
CA GLN A 201 18.39 -18.59 11.80
C GLN A 201 19.62 -17.77 11.36
N GLY A 202 19.91 -16.65 12.02
CA GLY A 202 20.98 -15.72 11.62
C GLY A 202 20.73 -15.03 10.29
N ARG A 203 19.45 -14.96 9.82
CA ARG A 203 19.10 -14.27 8.57
C ARG A 203 19.15 -12.77 8.79
N THR A 204 19.72 -12.06 7.81
CA THR A 204 19.75 -10.59 7.78
C THR A 204 19.20 -10.06 6.47
N PHE A 205 18.78 -8.78 6.46
CA PHE A 205 18.19 -8.12 5.33
C PHE A 205 18.79 -6.71 5.16
N ASP A 206 18.88 -6.25 3.91
CA ASP A 206 19.39 -4.93 3.57
C ASP A 206 18.26 -3.88 3.62
N GLY A 207 17.02 -4.31 3.45
CA GLY A 207 15.83 -3.50 3.63
C GLY A 207 14.69 -4.29 4.27
N ILE A 208 13.94 -3.64 5.17
CA ILE A 208 12.74 -4.23 5.77
C ILE A 208 11.60 -3.22 5.68
N VAL A 209 10.44 -3.66 5.22
CA VAL A 209 9.20 -2.88 5.18
C VAL A 209 8.27 -3.37 6.29
N LEU A 210 7.81 -2.45 7.12
CA LEU A 210 6.83 -2.64 8.18
C LEU A 210 5.62 -1.75 7.91
N ASP A 211 4.56 -2.30 7.35
CA ASP A 211 3.30 -1.59 7.04
C ASP A 211 2.08 -2.33 7.61
N PRO A 212 2.03 -2.50 8.96
CA PRO A 212 0.96 -3.21 9.61
C PRO A 212 -0.37 -2.46 9.51
N PRO A 213 -1.52 -3.17 9.52
CA PRO A 213 -2.82 -2.54 9.74
C PRO A 213 -2.85 -1.90 11.12
N THR A 214 -3.64 -0.82 11.29
CA THR A 214 -3.80 -0.13 12.58
C THR A 214 -4.22 -1.07 13.71
N PHE A 215 -5.03 -2.07 13.35
CA PHE A 215 -5.52 -3.11 14.24
C PHE A 215 -5.56 -4.44 13.50
N SER A 216 -5.05 -5.49 14.14
CA SER A 216 -5.22 -6.87 13.66
C SER A 216 -5.36 -7.85 14.81
N ARG A 217 -5.83 -9.05 14.49
CA ARG A 217 -5.91 -10.18 15.41
C ARG A 217 -5.37 -11.41 14.69
N ASP A 218 -4.42 -12.09 15.32
CA ASP A 218 -3.89 -13.35 14.78
C ASP A 218 -4.88 -14.53 14.96
N GLU A 219 -4.53 -15.68 14.39
CA GLU A 219 -5.35 -16.90 14.48
C GLU A 219 -5.56 -17.40 15.93
N LYS A 220 -4.71 -16.99 16.87
CA LYS A 220 -4.77 -17.34 18.30
C LYS A 220 -5.51 -16.27 19.12
N GLY A 221 -6.05 -15.22 18.47
CA GLY A 221 -6.78 -14.15 19.12
C GLY A 221 -5.90 -13.06 19.74
N LYS A 222 -4.57 -13.10 19.59
CA LYS A 222 -3.67 -12.04 20.05
C LYS A 222 -3.93 -10.77 19.23
N VAL A 223 -4.15 -9.67 19.93
CA VAL A 223 -4.43 -8.36 19.34
C VAL A 223 -3.12 -7.61 19.10
N PHE A 224 -2.98 -7.03 17.91
CA PHE A 224 -1.98 -6.03 17.58
C PHE A 224 -2.65 -4.66 17.48
N ARG A 225 -2.06 -3.67 18.13
CA ARG A 225 -2.42 -2.24 18.02
C ARG A 225 -1.15 -1.46 17.74
N VAL A 226 -1.20 -0.61 16.71
CA VAL A 226 -0.06 0.19 16.29
C VAL A 226 0.50 1.02 17.44
N GLU A 227 -0.36 1.70 18.20
CA GLU A 227 0.04 2.58 19.28
C GLU A 227 0.86 1.86 20.37
N GLU A 228 0.58 0.60 20.59
CA GLU A 228 1.16 -0.19 21.69
C GLU A 228 2.32 -1.08 21.22
N ASN A 229 2.22 -1.65 20.02
CA ASN A 229 3.07 -2.77 19.61
C ASN A 229 4.08 -2.42 18.50
N PHE A 230 3.98 -1.25 17.84
CA PHE A 230 4.88 -0.92 16.73
C PHE A 230 6.35 -0.82 17.17
N GLY A 231 6.59 -0.33 18.39
CA GLY A 231 7.96 -0.28 18.96
C GLY A 231 8.61 -1.66 19.03
N GLU A 232 7.92 -2.67 19.58
CA GLU A 232 8.42 -4.06 19.63
C GLU A 232 8.68 -4.61 18.22
N LEU A 233 7.75 -4.33 17.28
CA LEU A 233 7.88 -4.75 15.88
C LEU A 233 9.13 -4.15 15.22
N ALA A 234 9.36 -2.85 15.41
CA ALA A 234 10.50 -2.13 14.86
C ALA A 234 11.83 -2.61 15.48
N ALA A 235 11.87 -2.89 16.78
CA ALA A 235 13.04 -3.45 17.46
C ALA A 235 13.44 -4.81 16.88
N LEU A 236 12.49 -5.74 16.79
CA LEU A 236 12.72 -7.07 16.22
C LEU A 236 13.19 -7.01 14.76
N ALA A 237 12.66 -6.06 13.98
CA ALA A 237 13.09 -5.89 12.60
C ALA A 237 14.48 -5.26 12.49
N ALA A 238 14.81 -4.27 13.35
CA ALA A 238 16.11 -3.63 13.36
C ALA A 238 17.25 -4.62 13.67
N ASP A 239 17.00 -5.63 14.53
CA ASP A 239 17.96 -6.69 14.86
C ASP A 239 18.28 -7.60 13.65
N LEU A 240 17.45 -7.59 12.60
CA LEU A 240 17.64 -8.35 11.37
C LEU A 240 18.32 -7.55 10.26
N LEU A 241 18.62 -6.28 10.47
CA LEU A 241 19.26 -5.47 9.43
C LEU A 241 20.75 -5.75 9.31
N THR A 242 21.25 -5.73 8.09
CA THR A 242 22.68 -5.57 7.83
C THR A 242 23.19 -4.24 8.39
N PRO A 243 24.53 -4.03 8.55
CA PRO A 243 25.06 -2.77 9.10
C PRO A 243 24.55 -1.50 8.39
N ASP A 244 24.44 -1.52 7.06
CA ASP A 244 23.97 -0.39 6.23
C ASP A 244 22.48 -0.49 5.86
N GLY A 245 21.77 -1.46 6.45
CA GLY A 245 20.36 -1.74 6.18
C GLY A 245 19.42 -0.63 6.64
N TRP A 246 18.22 -0.63 6.10
CA TRP A 246 17.18 0.37 6.38
C TRP A 246 15.83 -0.28 6.73
N LEU A 247 15.03 0.46 7.52
CA LEU A 247 13.61 0.15 7.75
C LEU A 247 12.73 1.22 7.09
N LEU A 248 11.66 0.78 6.43
CA LEU A 248 10.51 1.61 6.14
C LEU A 248 9.39 1.22 7.11
N CYS A 249 8.99 2.15 7.96
CA CYS A 249 7.90 1.99 8.93
C CYS A 249 6.72 2.85 8.52
N SER A 250 5.56 2.28 8.24
CA SER A 250 4.36 3.01 7.83
C SER A 250 3.18 2.74 8.77
N THR A 251 2.34 3.76 8.96
CA THR A 251 1.06 3.61 9.66
C THR A 251 0.05 4.66 9.21
N ASN A 252 -1.21 4.27 9.08
CA ASN A 252 -2.36 5.14 8.87
C ASN A 252 -3.16 5.41 10.16
N CYS A 253 -2.61 5.08 11.33
CA CYS A 253 -3.24 5.33 12.63
C CYS A 253 -3.39 6.83 12.88
N ARG A 254 -4.62 7.34 12.85
CA ARG A 254 -4.91 8.78 13.01
C ARG A 254 -4.59 9.30 14.40
N ASN A 255 -4.70 8.45 15.44
CA ASN A 255 -4.44 8.81 16.83
C ASN A 255 -2.94 8.96 17.15
N LEU A 256 -2.05 8.44 16.31
CA LEU A 256 -0.61 8.50 16.49
C LEU A 256 -0.01 9.60 15.63
N GLY A 257 0.44 10.70 16.24
CA GLY A 257 1.09 11.82 15.55
C GLY A 257 2.46 11.44 14.96
N LEU A 258 2.89 12.11 13.87
CA LEU A 258 4.17 11.82 13.21
C LEU A 258 5.36 11.92 14.16
N ASN A 259 5.44 12.98 14.96
CA ASN A 259 6.55 13.20 15.90
C ASN A 259 6.60 12.11 16.99
N GLU A 260 5.45 11.69 17.47
CA GLU A 260 5.33 10.61 18.45
C GLU A 260 5.75 9.28 17.83
N PHE A 261 5.28 8.99 16.62
CA PHE A 261 5.68 7.79 15.87
C PHE A 261 7.21 7.74 15.64
N GLN A 262 7.82 8.84 15.19
CA GLN A 262 9.27 8.93 15.05
C GLN A 262 10.01 8.72 16.37
N LYS A 263 9.51 9.28 17.47
CA LYS A 263 10.09 9.09 18.81
C LYS A 263 10.00 7.62 19.24
N GLN A 264 8.84 6.99 19.05
CA GLN A 264 8.62 5.57 19.35
C GLN A 264 9.61 4.69 18.58
N LEU A 265 9.77 4.93 17.28
CA LEU A 265 10.69 4.17 16.44
C LEU A 265 12.15 4.32 16.88
N ARG A 266 12.62 5.54 17.10
CA ARG A 266 14.00 5.81 17.57
C ARG A 266 14.29 5.19 18.93
N SER A 267 13.30 5.18 19.84
CA SER A 267 13.47 4.59 21.17
C SER A 267 13.48 3.08 21.17
N ALA A 268 12.86 2.46 20.16
CA ALA A 268 12.73 1.02 20.04
C ALA A 268 13.96 0.36 19.41
N THR A 269 14.68 1.06 18.52
CA THR A 269 15.85 0.51 17.85
C THR A 269 17.08 0.57 18.77
N HIS A 270 17.77 -0.54 18.95
CA HIS A 270 18.96 -0.65 19.82
C HIS A 270 20.22 -0.02 19.24
N ARG A 271 20.17 0.45 18.00
CA ARG A 271 21.28 1.13 17.32
C ARG A 271 20.86 2.54 16.89
N PRO A 272 21.80 3.50 16.84
CA PRO A 272 21.50 4.85 16.34
C PRO A 272 21.08 4.77 14.87
N MET A 273 19.88 5.27 14.56
CA MET A 273 19.38 5.37 13.20
C MET A 273 18.80 6.77 12.96
N SER A 274 19.16 7.37 11.83
CA SER A 274 18.50 8.60 11.39
C SER A 274 17.04 8.29 10.97
N ALA A 275 16.12 9.23 11.22
CA ALA A 275 14.73 9.06 10.84
C ALA A 275 14.32 10.18 9.87
N ARG A 276 13.85 9.80 8.68
CA ARG A 276 13.34 10.69 7.64
C ARG A 276 11.87 10.35 7.34
N HIS A 277 11.01 11.36 7.43
CA HIS A 277 9.62 11.25 6.98
C HIS A 277 9.56 11.27 5.44
N SER A 278 8.71 10.43 4.86
CA SER A 278 8.33 10.43 3.45
C SER A 278 6.88 10.92 3.34
N PRO A 279 6.61 12.01 2.62
CA PRO A 279 5.24 12.47 2.42
C PRO A 279 4.45 11.48 1.55
N MET A 280 3.14 11.62 1.55
CA MET A 280 2.27 10.91 0.60
C MET A 280 2.52 11.43 -0.84
N PRO A 281 2.20 10.63 -1.87
CA PRO A 281 2.28 11.07 -3.25
C PRO A 281 1.48 12.35 -3.53
N GLU A 282 1.89 13.13 -4.52
CA GLU A 282 1.35 14.46 -4.82
C GLU A 282 -0.13 14.50 -5.24
N ASP A 283 -0.72 13.38 -5.60
CA ASP A 283 -2.15 13.23 -5.87
C ASP A 283 -3.01 13.12 -4.60
N PHE A 284 -2.37 12.91 -3.44
CA PHE A 284 -2.99 12.93 -2.13
C PHE A 284 -2.87 14.34 -1.53
N THR A 285 -3.90 15.13 -1.67
CA THR A 285 -3.90 16.59 -1.34
C THR A 285 -4.76 16.94 -0.13
N ASP A 286 -5.52 15.98 0.41
CA ASP A 286 -6.28 16.15 1.64
C ASP A 286 -5.36 15.99 2.87
N GLU A 287 -5.93 16.07 4.06
CA GLU A 287 -5.19 15.90 5.31
C GLU A 287 -4.38 14.59 5.31
N PRO A 288 -3.05 14.64 5.49
CA PRO A 288 -2.20 13.46 5.45
C PRO A 288 -2.57 12.47 6.56
N TYR A 289 -2.91 11.26 6.20
CA TYR A 289 -3.25 10.18 7.14
C TYR A 289 -2.15 9.12 7.25
N LEU A 290 -1.40 8.89 6.17
CA LEU A 290 -0.30 7.94 6.15
C LEU A 290 0.98 8.61 6.66
N LYS A 291 1.63 7.97 7.60
CA LYS A 291 2.94 8.36 8.12
C LYS A 291 3.94 7.29 7.73
N SER A 292 4.90 7.65 6.88
CA SER A 292 5.98 6.77 6.46
C SER A 292 7.31 7.32 6.94
N VAL A 293 8.04 6.53 7.72
CA VAL A 293 9.33 6.90 8.33
C VAL A 293 10.39 5.90 7.89
N TRP A 294 11.42 6.42 7.26
CA TRP A 294 12.63 5.69 6.91
C TRP A 294 13.64 5.81 8.05
N LEU A 295 14.12 4.68 8.55
CA LEU A 295 15.24 4.58 9.49
C LEU A 295 16.46 4.03 8.78
N ARG A 296 17.62 4.71 8.94
CA ARG A 296 18.87 4.28 8.33
C ARG A 296 20.06 4.60 9.21
#